data_a509d10ddfeec8d9d69d634d05c07641
#
_entry.id   a509d10ddfeec8d9d69d634d05c07641
#
_cell.length_a   1.000
_cell.length_b   1.000
_cell.length_c   1.000
_cell.angle_alpha   90.00
_cell.angle_beta   90.00
_cell.angle_gamma   90.00
#
_symmetry.space_group_name_H-M   'P 1'
#
loop_
_entity.id
_entity.type
_entity.pdbx_description
1 polymer ?
#
loop_
_entity_poly.entity_id
_entity_poly.type
_entity_poly.pdbx_seq_one_letter_code
_entity_poly.pdbx_strand_id
1 'polypeptide(L)'
;MWDPPAEGRRDTEEGGGGLSFFRKREPPASGSGAELPRAAVCFPSPAMTRRAADWMRTLGGCRPFGILSDDCGDVVWQCEREQADLLLMMADFSGEAEEPRDISACCSVAIEVKRQLPACRVYLICEDGYPKKQAALEKAAELELIDGCCIGDLTARQMRAWLCETAEAMKAARCRGFQQPGKEEP
;
A
#
# COMPACT_ATOMS: atom_id res chain seq x y z
N MET A 1 -13.62 -5.49 12.21
CA MET A 1 -14.34 -4.77 11.12
C MET A 1 -13.59 -3.47 10.91
N TRP A 2 -12.84 -3.36 9.82
CA TRP A 2 -12.02 -2.19 9.55
C TRP A 2 -12.90 -1.02 9.09
N ASP A 3 -12.96 0.06 9.87
CA ASP A 3 -13.49 1.34 9.47
C ASP A 3 -12.32 2.31 9.24
N PRO A 4 -12.26 3.02 8.11
CA PRO A 4 -11.27 4.06 7.94
C PRO A 4 -11.47 5.11 9.04
N PRO A 5 -10.39 5.72 9.56
CA PRO A 5 -10.49 6.71 10.62
C PRO A 5 -11.50 7.80 10.25
N ALA A 6 -12.48 8.03 11.14
CA ALA A 6 -13.46 9.09 11.00
C ALA A 6 -12.72 10.44 10.95
N GLU A 7 -13.07 11.30 10.02
CA GLU A 7 -12.57 12.67 9.97
C GLU A 7 -12.84 13.35 11.31
N GLY A 8 -11.77 13.83 11.94
CA GLY A 8 -11.78 14.41 13.27
C GLY A 8 -12.83 15.52 13.40
N ARG A 9 -13.67 15.38 14.43
CA ARG A 9 -14.54 16.46 14.91
C ARG A 9 -13.67 17.68 15.19
N ARG A 10 -14.03 18.79 14.59
CA ARG A 10 -13.49 20.10 14.93
C ARG A 10 -14.02 20.47 16.32
N ASP A 11 -13.19 20.37 17.32
CA ASP A 11 -13.43 21.06 18.57
C ASP A 11 -13.09 22.54 18.35
N THR A 12 -14.13 23.36 18.41
CA THR A 12 -14.03 24.82 18.49
C THR A 12 -13.62 25.19 19.90
N GLU A 13 -12.38 25.52 20.14
CA GLU A 13 -11.98 26.32 21.29
C GLU A 13 -11.46 27.68 20.81
N GLU A 14 -12.27 28.71 21.13
CA GLU A 14 -11.88 30.12 21.10
C GLU A 14 -10.84 30.40 22.18
N GLY A 15 -9.77 31.09 21.85
CA GLY A 15 -8.90 31.66 22.88
C GLY A 15 -7.53 32.15 22.38
N GLY A 16 -7.43 33.40 21.94
CA GLY A 16 -6.31 34.28 22.29
C GLY A 16 -4.96 34.14 21.61
N GLY A 17 -4.67 35.01 20.65
CA GLY A 17 -3.43 35.78 20.56
C GLY A 17 -2.12 35.03 20.28
N GLY A 18 -1.63 35.07 19.03
CA GLY A 18 -0.26 34.69 18.73
C GLY A 18 -0.02 34.63 17.23
N LEU A 19 0.51 35.69 16.65
CA LEU A 19 1.02 35.74 15.28
C LEU A 19 2.09 34.67 15.11
N SER A 20 1.72 33.52 14.55
CA SER A 20 2.64 32.53 14.07
C SER A 20 2.42 32.37 12.57
N PHE A 21 3.44 32.76 11.81
CA PHE A 21 3.53 32.58 10.38
C PHE A 21 3.51 31.10 10.03
N PHE A 22 2.33 30.49 9.96
CA PHE A 22 2.17 29.26 9.22
C PHE A 22 2.22 29.59 7.73
N ARG A 23 3.43 29.56 7.18
CA ARG A 23 3.61 29.39 5.74
C ARG A 23 2.80 28.15 5.35
N LYS A 24 1.63 28.39 4.76
CA LYS A 24 0.90 27.40 3.98
C LYS A 24 1.90 26.83 3.00
N ARG A 25 2.44 25.63 3.28
CA ARG A 25 3.21 24.90 2.30
C ARG A 25 2.24 24.58 1.17
N GLU A 26 2.31 25.36 0.13
CA GLU A 26 1.69 25.01 -1.14
C GLU A 26 2.18 23.60 -1.50
N PRO A 27 1.26 22.71 -1.97
CA PRO A 27 1.71 21.44 -2.51
C PRO A 27 2.74 21.76 -3.59
N PRO A 28 3.84 21.01 -3.71
CA PRO A 28 4.86 21.29 -4.69
C PRO A 28 4.18 21.40 -6.05
N ALA A 29 4.36 22.56 -6.67
CA ALA A 29 3.86 22.83 -8.01
C ALA A 29 4.22 21.64 -8.89
N SER A 30 3.25 21.18 -9.67
CA SER A 30 3.33 20.15 -10.70
C SER A 30 4.46 20.46 -11.72
N GLY A 31 5.68 20.22 -11.31
CA GLY A 31 6.87 20.40 -12.08
C GLY A 31 7.53 19.05 -12.36
N SER A 32 7.54 18.65 -13.62
CA SER A 32 8.04 17.42 -14.22
C SER A 32 7.14 16.21 -14.01
N GLY A 33 6.66 15.61 -15.10
CA GLY A 33 5.70 14.52 -15.19
C GLY A 33 6.11 13.19 -14.52
N ALA A 34 6.33 13.21 -13.22
CA ALA A 34 6.48 12.01 -12.43
C ALA A 34 5.11 11.34 -12.36
N GLU A 35 5.00 10.20 -13.02
CA GLU A 35 3.81 9.36 -12.96
C GLU A 35 3.57 8.94 -11.51
N LEU A 36 2.32 9.14 -11.04
CA LEU A 36 1.94 8.74 -9.68
C LEU A 36 1.91 7.20 -9.57
N PRO A 37 2.38 6.62 -8.44
CA PRO A 37 2.30 5.20 -8.19
C PRO A 37 0.90 4.63 -8.41
N ARG A 38 0.81 3.49 -9.06
CA ARG A 38 -0.42 2.70 -9.21
C ARG A 38 -0.55 1.78 -8.02
N ALA A 39 -1.56 2.00 -7.20
CA ALA A 39 -1.75 1.29 -5.94
C ALA A 39 -2.93 0.32 -6.04
N ALA A 40 -2.62 -0.98 -6.04
CA ALA A 40 -3.60 -2.04 -5.94
C ALA A 40 -4.09 -2.18 -4.50
N VAL A 41 -5.40 -2.34 -4.31
CA VAL A 41 -6.02 -2.54 -3.00
C VAL A 41 -6.85 -3.82 -3.06
N CYS A 42 -6.59 -4.77 -2.16
CA CYS A 42 -7.27 -6.05 -2.10
C CYS A 42 -7.68 -6.38 -0.66
N PHE A 43 -8.97 -6.30 -0.38
CA PHE A 43 -9.56 -6.55 0.94
C PHE A 43 -10.64 -7.62 0.83
N PRO A 44 -11.02 -8.30 1.95
CA PRO A 44 -11.93 -9.45 1.95
C PRO A 44 -13.31 -9.16 1.37
N SER A 45 -13.75 -7.91 1.33
CA SER A 45 -15.02 -7.57 0.72
C SER A 45 -14.88 -6.45 -0.32
N PRO A 46 -15.67 -6.48 -1.40
CA PRO A 46 -15.70 -5.43 -2.41
C PRO A 46 -15.99 -4.04 -1.82
N ALA A 47 -16.80 -3.97 -0.77
CA ALA A 47 -17.13 -2.70 -0.11
C ALA A 47 -15.91 -2.13 0.62
N MET A 48 -15.16 -2.96 1.35
CA MET A 48 -13.93 -2.54 2.04
C MET A 48 -12.86 -2.12 1.02
N THR A 49 -12.68 -2.89 -0.04
CA THR A 49 -11.73 -2.57 -1.12
C THR A 49 -12.03 -1.20 -1.74
N ARG A 50 -13.30 -0.92 -2.07
CA ARG A 50 -13.71 0.38 -2.63
C ARG A 50 -13.47 1.52 -1.64
N ARG A 51 -13.88 1.35 -0.38
CA ARG A 51 -13.68 2.37 0.68
C ARG A 51 -12.19 2.67 0.89
N ALA A 52 -11.34 1.66 0.92
CA ALA A 52 -9.89 1.83 1.06
C ALA A 52 -9.29 2.55 -0.17
N ALA A 53 -9.68 2.17 -1.39
CA ALA A 53 -9.24 2.86 -2.60
C ALA A 53 -9.71 4.34 -2.63
N ASP A 54 -10.95 4.62 -2.21
CA ASP A 54 -11.47 6.00 -2.12
C ASP A 54 -10.71 6.80 -1.06
N TRP A 55 -10.45 6.21 0.09
CA TRP A 55 -9.64 6.86 1.12
C TRP A 55 -8.22 7.17 0.62
N MET A 56 -7.54 6.23 -0.04
CA MET A 56 -6.23 6.47 -0.65
C MET A 56 -6.28 7.59 -1.70
N ARG A 57 -7.37 7.67 -2.47
CA ARG A 57 -7.58 8.74 -3.45
C ARG A 57 -7.68 10.11 -2.77
N THR A 58 -8.35 10.20 -1.60
CA THR A 58 -8.42 11.45 -0.82
C THR A 58 -7.08 11.85 -0.20
N LEU A 59 -6.22 10.89 0.14
CA LEU A 59 -4.86 11.17 0.62
C LEU A 59 -3.97 11.77 -0.47
N GLY A 60 -4.26 11.46 -1.74
CA GLY A 60 -3.43 11.84 -2.88
C GLY A 60 -2.10 11.09 -2.95
N GLY A 61 -1.30 11.39 -3.97
CA GLY A 61 0.05 10.82 -4.14
C GLY A 61 0.08 9.43 -4.79
N CYS A 62 -1.06 8.85 -5.18
CA CYS A 62 -1.14 7.61 -5.96
C CYS A 62 -2.40 7.56 -6.83
N ARG A 63 -2.45 6.55 -7.70
CA ARG A 63 -3.64 6.15 -8.50
C ARG A 63 -4.14 4.82 -7.98
N PRO A 64 -5.08 4.80 -6.99
CA PRO A 64 -5.55 3.56 -6.41
C PRO A 64 -6.57 2.88 -7.33
N PHE A 65 -6.52 1.55 -7.37
CA PHE A 65 -7.53 0.68 -7.97
C PHE A 65 -7.83 -0.51 -7.07
N GLY A 66 -9.08 -0.98 -7.10
CA GLY A 66 -9.53 -2.11 -6.29
C GLY A 66 -9.43 -3.42 -7.04
N ILE A 67 -8.91 -4.44 -6.40
CA ILE A 67 -8.98 -5.85 -6.84
C ILE A 67 -10.13 -6.49 -6.09
N LEU A 68 -11.15 -6.94 -6.82
CA LEU A 68 -12.40 -7.46 -6.27
C LEU A 68 -12.47 -9.00 -6.39
N SER A 69 -11.35 -9.67 -6.26
CA SER A 69 -11.23 -11.11 -6.29
C SER A 69 -10.67 -11.63 -4.98
N ASP A 70 -11.07 -12.81 -4.58
CA ASP A 70 -10.54 -13.61 -3.47
C ASP A 70 -9.59 -14.72 -3.94
N ASP A 71 -9.38 -14.84 -5.24
CA ASP A 71 -8.41 -15.77 -5.84
C ASP A 71 -7.01 -15.14 -5.92
N CYS A 72 -6.02 -15.87 -5.40
CA CYS A 72 -4.63 -15.43 -5.37
C CYS A 72 -4.05 -15.19 -6.79
N GLY A 73 -4.42 -16.03 -7.76
CA GLY A 73 -3.97 -15.91 -9.15
C GLY A 73 -4.52 -14.65 -9.81
N ASP A 74 -5.78 -14.33 -9.54
CA ASP A 74 -6.43 -13.12 -10.04
C ASP A 74 -5.76 -11.86 -9.48
N VAL A 75 -5.34 -11.87 -8.20
CA VAL A 75 -4.64 -10.73 -7.60
C VAL A 75 -3.31 -10.48 -8.30
N VAL A 76 -2.52 -11.53 -8.49
CA VAL A 76 -1.23 -11.44 -9.19
C VAL A 76 -1.44 -10.95 -10.63
N TRP A 77 -2.36 -11.56 -11.37
CA TRP A 77 -2.67 -11.18 -12.75
C TRP A 77 -3.13 -9.71 -12.87
N GLN A 78 -4.00 -9.25 -11.96
CA GLN A 78 -4.46 -7.87 -11.99
C GLN A 78 -3.34 -6.88 -11.65
N CYS A 79 -2.48 -7.21 -10.68
CA CYS A 79 -1.28 -6.40 -10.38
C CYS A 79 -0.36 -6.30 -11.60
N GLU A 80 -0.11 -7.41 -12.29
CA GLU A 80 0.72 -7.44 -13.51
C GLU A 80 0.08 -6.63 -14.64
N ARG A 81 -1.19 -6.90 -14.95
CA ARG A 81 -1.92 -6.20 -16.02
C ARG A 81 -1.95 -4.70 -15.81
N GLU A 82 -2.19 -4.26 -14.59
CA GLU A 82 -2.26 -2.85 -14.24
C GLU A 82 -0.90 -2.25 -13.89
N GLN A 83 0.19 -3.03 -13.95
CA GLN A 83 1.55 -2.59 -13.59
C GLN A 83 1.56 -1.89 -12.23
N ALA A 84 1.13 -2.60 -11.20
CA ALA A 84 1.04 -2.08 -9.85
C ALA A 84 2.43 -1.74 -9.28
N ASP A 85 2.57 -0.55 -8.71
CA ASP A 85 3.77 -0.13 -7.99
C ASP A 85 3.67 -0.42 -6.49
N LEU A 86 2.44 -0.57 -5.99
CA LEU A 86 2.11 -0.90 -4.61
C LEU A 86 0.93 -1.87 -4.58
N LEU A 87 1.02 -2.91 -3.75
CA LEU A 87 -0.10 -3.77 -3.37
C LEU A 87 -0.36 -3.59 -1.86
N LEU A 88 -1.58 -3.17 -1.53
CA LEU A 88 -2.11 -3.12 -0.17
C LEU A 88 -3.15 -4.22 -0.01
N MET A 89 -2.90 -5.18 0.87
CA MET A 89 -3.76 -6.34 1.05
C MET A 89 -4.00 -6.64 2.54
N MET A 90 -5.20 -7.10 2.88
CA MET A 90 -5.43 -7.64 4.22
C MET A 90 -4.91 -9.06 4.33
N ALA A 91 -4.34 -9.39 5.49
CA ALA A 91 -3.83 -10.72 5.79
C ALA A 91 -4.93 -11.82 5.85
N ASP A 92 -6.19 -11.43 5.87
CA ASP A 92 -7.38 -12.30 5.85
C ASP A 92 -8.02 -12.42 4.48
N PHE A 93 -7.25 -12.20 3.44
CA PHE A 93 -7.74 -12.09 2.07
C PHE A 93 -8.53 -13.31 1.56
N SER A 94 -8.18 -14.55 1.93
CA SER A 94 -8.89 -15.73 1.45
C SER A 94 -10.15 -16.07 2.27
N GLY A 95 -11.30 -15.92 1.64
CA GLY A 95 -12.68 -15.93 2.16
C GLY A 95 -13.25 -17.12 2.93
N GLU A 96 -12.55 -18.18 3.31
CA GLU A 96 -13.11 -19.33 4.03
C GLU A 96 -12.90 -19.26 5.56
N ALA A 97 -14.03 -19.24 6.31
CA ALA A 97 -14.16 -18.57 7.59
C ALA A 97 -13.92 -19.42 8.86
N GLU A 98 -13.33 -20.61 8.85
CA GLU A 98 -13.41 -21.52 10.04
C GLU A 98 -12.13 -21.77 10.83
N GLU A 99 -10.94 -21.30 10.40
CA GLU A 99 -9.74 -21.42 11.25
C GLU A 99 -8.92 -20.13 11.29
N PRO A 100 -8.10 -19.88 12.34
CA PRO A 100 -7.21 -18.72 12.38
C PRO A 100 -6.19 -18.86 11.25
N ARG A 101 -6.47 -18.16 10.16
CA ARG A 101 -5.84 -18.34 8.87
C ARG A 101 -4.38 -18.00 8.89
N ASP A 102 -3.64 -18.92 8.37
CA ASP A 102 -2.25 -18.79 8.01
C ASP A 102 -2.10 -17.66 6.97
N ILE A 103 -1.10 -16.81 7.16
CA ILE A 103 -0.74 -15.76 6.21
C ILE A 103 -0.06 -16.31 4.94
N SER A 104 0.06 -17.63 4.82
CA SER A 104 0.79 -18.28 3.72
C SER A 104 0.26 -17.91 2.34
N ALA A 105 -1.07 -17.81 2.19
CA ALA A 105 -1.69 -17.39 0.94
C ALA A 105 -1.26 -15.96 0.57
N CYS A 106 -1.29 -15.03 1.53
CA CYS A 106 -0.88 -13.64 1.31
C CYS A 106 0.62 -13.53 1.01
N CYS A 107 1.45 -14.30 1.70
CA CYS A 107 2.89 -14.37 1.42
C CYS A 107 3.17 -14.96 0.02
N SER A 108 2.41 -15.98 -0.40
CA SER A 108 2.53 -16.55 -1.75
C SER A 108 2.17 -15.53 -2.83
N VAL A 109 1.10 -14.75 -2.63
CA VAL A 109 0.75 -13.63 -3.52
C VAL A 109 1.88 -12.59 -3.54
N ALA A 110 2.42 -12.21 -2.37
CA ALA A 110 3.49 -11.22 -2.26
C ALA A 110 4.75 -11.67 -3.02
N ILE A 111 5.17 -12.91 -2.84
CA ILE A 111 6.33 -13.51 -3.54
C ILE A 111 6.09 -13.49 -5.06
N GLU A 112 4.92 -13.91 -5.50
CA GLU A 112 4.63 -13.98 -6.93
C GLU A 112 4.51 -12.58 -7.57
N VAL A 113 3.87 -11.62 -6.88
CA VAL A 113 3.82 -10.22 -7.34
C VAL A 113 5.23 -9.63 -7.43
N LYS A 114 6.09 -9.83 -6.44
CA LYS A 114 7.48 -9.35 -6.48
C LYS A 114 8.32 -10.05 -7.55
N ARG A 115 8.01 -11.30 -7.88
CA ARG A 115 8.67 -12.02 -8.97
C ARG A 115 8.32 -11.42 -10.34
N GLN A 116 7.05 -11.06 -10.56
CA GLN A 116 6.55 -10.47 -11.82
C GLN A 116 6.87 -8.97 -11.90
N LEU A 117 6.75 -8.27 -10.78
CA LEU A 117 6.93 -6.83 -10.65
C LEU A 117 7.96 -6.52 -9.54
N PRO A 118 9.27 -6.66 -9.80
CA PRO A 118 10.31 -6.54 -8.76
C PRO A 118 10.36 -5.17 -8.06
N ALA A 119 9.81 -4.13 -8.68
CA ALA A 119 9.73 -2.79 -8.08
C ALA A 119 8.45 -2.58 -7.26
N CYS A 120 7.47 -3.49 -7.36
CA CYS A 120 6.22 -3.38 -6.61
C CYS A 120 6.45 -3.58 -5.12
N ARG A 121 5.92 -2.66 -4.32
CA ARG A 121 5.94 -2.76 -2.85
C ARG A 121 4.68 -3.45 -2.36
N VAL A 122 4.85 -4.41 -1.46
CA VAL A 122 3.74 -5.18 -0.89
C VAL A 122 3.62 -4.92 0.60
N TYR A 123 2.45 -4.42 1.00
CA TYR A 123 2.13 -4.13 2.40
C TYR A 123 0.89 -4.92 2.83
N LEU A 124 1.00 -5.56 3.99
CA LEU A 124 -0.09 -6.34 4.56
C LEU A 124 -0.68 -5.63 5.79
N ILE A 125 -2.00 -5.71 5.93
CA ILE A 125 -2.72 -5.23 7.10
C ILE A 125 -3.31 -6.43 7.82
N CYS A 126 -3.17 -6.48 9.15
CA CYS A 126 -3.79 -7.48 10.01
C CYS A 126 -4.66 -6.77 11.05
N GLU A 127 -5.85 -7.29 11.30
CA GLU A 127 -6.66 -6.84 12.44
C GLU A 127 -5.94 -7.13 13.76
N ASP A 128 -6.17 -6.27 14.75
CA ASP A 128 -5.66 -6.48 16.10
C ASP A 128 -6.35 -7.70 16.77
N GLY A 129 -5.67 -8.30 17.74
CA GLY A 129 -6.20 -9.44 18.49
C GLY A 129 -5.76 -10.83 18.00
N TYR A 130 -4.92 -10.94 16.95
CA TYR A 130 -4.41 -12.21 16.42
C TYR A 130 -2.90 -12.35 16.59
N PRO A 131 -2.36 -12.61 17.80
CA PRO A 131 -0.91 -12.54 18.08
C PRO A 131 -0.06 -13.49 17.23
N LYS A 132 -0.56 -14.68 16.89
CA LYS A 132 0.18 -15.62 16.02
C LYS A 132 0.31 -15.08 14.59
N LYS A 133 -0.73 -14.44 14.07
CA LYS A 133 -0.74 -13.83 12.74
C LYS A 133 0.16 -12.61 12.72
N GLN A 134 0.13 -11.79 13.77
CA GLN A 134 1.01 -10.62 13.92
C GLN A 134 2.48 -11.03 13.90
N ALA A 135 2.87 -12.02 14.73
CA ALA A 135 4.22 -12.54 14.75
C ALA A 135 4.67 -13.13 13.39
N ALA A 136 3.75 -13.77 12.66
CA ALA A 136 4.04 -14.30 11.34
C ALA A 136 4.24 -13.18 10.30
N LEU A 137 3.48 -12.08 10.37
CA LEU A 137 3.64 -10.91 9.50
C LEU A 137 4.95 -10.17 9.76
N GLU A 138 5.31 -9.96 11.04
CA GLU A 138 6.58 -9.37 11.43
C GLU A 138 7.74 -10.19 10.87
N LYS A 139 7.68 -11.52 11.02
CA LYS A 139 8.69 -12.42 10.47
C LYS A 139 8.73 -12.39 8.93
N ALA A 140 7.59 -12.27 8.27
CA ALA A 140 7.54 -12.14 6.81
C ALA A 140 8.20 -10.83 6.34
N ALA A 141 8.04 -9.74 7.09
CA ALA A 141 8.72 -8.47 6.84
C ALA A 141 10.23 -8.55 7.11
N GLU A 142 10.65 -9.20 8.19
CA GLU A 142 12.07 -9.45 8.49
C GLU A 142 12.77 -10.31 7.40
N LEU A 143 12.03 -11.25 6.80
CA LEU A 143 12.52 -12.08 5.69
C LEU A 143 12.38 -11.40 4.31
N GLU A 144 11.98 -10.13 4.28
CA GLU A 144 11.77 -9.33 3.04
C GLU A 144 10.76 -9.95 2.05
N LEU A 145 9.89 -10.85 2.51
CA LEU A 145 8.80 -11.41 1.70
C LEU A 145 7.74 -10.34 1.39
N ILE A 146 7.56 -9.40 2.33
CA ILE A 146 6.73 -8.21 2.20
C ILE A 146 7.56 -6.97 2.57
N ASP A 147 7.15 -5.80 2.13
CA ASP A 147 7.88 -4.55 2.40
C ASP A 147 7.48 -3.90 3.73
N GLY A 148 6.37 -4.34 4.31
CA GLY A 148 5.95 -3.94 5.64
C GLY A 148 4.56 -4.44 6.00
N CYS A 149 4.20 -4.25 7.25
CA CYS A 149 2.88 -4.61 7.75
C CYS A 149 2.34 -3.54 8.71
N CYS A 150 1.01 -3.54 8.87
CA CYS A 150 0.30 -2.75 9.87
C CYS A 150 -0.61 -3.68 10.67
N ILE A 151 -0.58 -3.53 12.01
CA ILE A 151 -1.46 -4.25 12.93
C ILE A 151 -2.48 -3.25 13.45
N GLY A 152 -3.75 -3.60 13.34
CA GLY A 152 -4.85 -2.69 13.67
C GLY A 152 -5.12 -1.66 12.57
N ASP A 153 -5.43 -0.44 12.97
CA ASP A 153 -5.87 0.62 12.06
C ASP A 153 -4.71 1.25 11.29
N LEU A 154 -4.77 1.18 9.96
CA LEU A 154 -3.84 1.88 9.10
C LEU A 154 -4.10 3.38 9.12
N THR A 155 -3.16 4.13 9.65
CA THR A 155 -3.26 5.60 9.72
C THR A 155 -2.86 6.28 8.41
N ALA A 156 -3.40 7.49 8.19
CA ALA A 156 -3.01 8.32 7.04
C ALA A 156 -1.49 8.63 7.01
N ARG A 157 -0.85 8.72 8.17
CA ARG A 157 0.60 8.94 8.29
C ARG A 157 1.39 7.74 7.77
N GLN A 158 1.02 6.53 8.17
CA GLN A 158 1.65 5.28 7.71
C GLN A 158 1.46 5.10 6.20
N MET A 159 0.23 5.29 5.72
CA MET A 159 -0.05 5.18 4.28
C MET A 159 0.79 6.16 3.46
N ARG A 160 0.90 7.42 3.90
CA ARG A 160 1.76 8.40 3.22
C ARG A 160 3.24 8.01 3.24
N ALA A 161 3.74 7.41 4.33
CA ALA A 161 5.11 6.91 4.39
C ALA A 161 5.32 5.81 3.32
N TRP A 162 4.43 4.82 3.26
CA TRP A 162 4.50 3.75 2.26
C TRP A 162 4.40 4.26 0.82
N LEU A 163 3.55 5.26 0.56
CA LEU A 163 3.48 5.91 -0.77
C LEU A 163 4.78 6.63 -1.13
N CYS A 164 5.44 7.29 -0.17
CA CYS A 164 6.76 7.91 -0.39
C CYS A 164 7.83 6.87 -0.71
N GLU A 165 7.90 5.78 0.06
CA GLU A 165 8.84 4.68 -0.17
C GLU A 165 8.62 4.03 -1.55
N THR A 166 7.37 3.84 -1.95
CA THR A 166 7.01 3.32 -3.28
C THR A 166 7.48 4.26 -4.38
N ALA A 167 7.23 5.56 -4.25
CA ALA A 167 7.66 6.55 -5.22
C ALA A 167 9.20 6.63 -5.35
N GLU A 168 9.94 6.44 -4.26
CA GLU A 168 11.40 6.37 -4.27
C GLU A 168 11.89 5.08 -4.96
N ALA A 169 11.25 3.94 -4.69
CA ALA A 169 11.57 2.67 -5.35
C ALA A 169 11.36 2.75 -6.87
N MET A 170 10.26 3.36 -7.33
CA MET A 170 10.00 3.61 -8.75
C MET A 170 11.09 4.46 -9.39
N LYS A 171 11.51 5.54 -8.74
CA LYS A 171 12.61 6.39 -9.23
C LYS A 171 13.91 5.60 -9.34
N ALA A 172 14.25 4.82 -8.33
CA ALA A 172 15.46 4.00 -8.33
C ALA A 172 15.43 2.91 -9.42
N ALA A 173 14.29 2.30 -9.69
CA ALA A 173 14.12 1.31 -10.75
C ALA A 173 14.32 1.95 -12.14
N ARG A 174 13.76 3.13 -12.38
CA ARG A 174 13.93 3.89 -13.64
C ARG A 174 15.40 4.28 -13.88
N CYS A 175 16.12 4.71 -12.83
CA CYS A 175 17.56 5.04 -12.95
C CYS A 175 18.41 3.83 -13.34
N ARG A 176 18.09 2.63 -12.82
CA ARG A 176 18.80 1.38 -13.16
C ARG A 176 18.54 0.92 -14.59
N GLY A 177 17.32 1.10 -15.09
CA GLY A 177 16.96 0.75 -16.48
C GLY A 177 17.71 1.58 -17.54
N PHE A 178 18.16 2.77 -17.17
CA PHE A 178 18.94 3.65 -18.08
C PHE A 178 20.45 3.29 -18.15
N GLN A 179 20.93 2.44 -17.22
CA GLN A 179 22.36 2.09 -17.11
C GLN A 179 22.72 0.73 -17.73
N GLN A 180 21.84 0.09 -18.50
CA GLN A 180 22.27 -1.06 -19.29
C GLN A 180 23.12 -0.57 -20.46
N PRO A 181 24.46 -0.78 -20.43
CA PRO A 181 25.29 -0.50 -21.59
C PRO A 181 24.84 -1.41 -22.73
N GLY A 182 24.74 -0.81 -23.91
CA GLY A 182 24.41 -1.54 -25.13
C GLY A 182 25.22 -2.82 -25.22
N LYS A 183 24.51 -3.95 -25.45
CA LYS A 183 25.17 -5.18 -25.90
C LYS A 183 25.94 -4.83 -27.16
N GLU A 184 27.24 -4.79 -27.04
CA GLU A 184 28.09 -4.91 -28.26
C GLU A 184 27.79 -6.30 -28.83
N GLU A 185 27.07 -6.34 -29.92
CA GLU A 185 27.00 -7.53 -30.77
C GLU A 185 28.37 -7.72 -31.42
N PRO A 186 28.90 -8.95 -31.44
CA PRO A 186 30.14 -9.29 -32.16
C PRO A 186 29.93 -9.36 -33.67
#